data_ebaee8422e52bfe30737ec3f053580fd
#
_entry.id   ebaee8422e52bfe30737ec3f053580fd
#
_cell.length_a   1.000
_cell.length_b   1.000
_cell.length_c   1.000
_cell.angle_alpha   90.00
_cell.angle_beta   90.00
_cell.angle_gamma   90.00
#
_symmetry.space_group_name_H-M   'P 1'
#
loop_
_entity.id
_entity.type
_entity.pdbx_description
1 polymer ?
#
loop_
_entity_poly.entity_id
_entity_poly.type
_entity_poly.pdbx_seq_one_letter_code
_entity_poly.pdbx_strand_id
1 'polypeptide(L)'
;MPGILVVEDDENLNRGITFSLKKSGYEVFSAESVKKAKRIASDNNVDVTICDVNLPDGNGLEFVRWMRCNYNTYIICLTALDQEMDQVMGYEAGADDYITKPFSLSVLLLKIEAHFRRRQEKTEAGKM
;
A
#
# COMPACT_ATOMS: atom_id res chain seq x y z
N MET A 1 9.61 -10.07 -10.11
CA MET A 1 9.22 -8.68 -9.83
C MET A 1 8.30 -8.61 -8.62
N PRO A 2 8.62 -7.81 -7.61
CA PRO A 2 7.69 -7.60 -6.51
C PRO A 2 6.40 -6.93 -6.99
N GLY A 3 5.27 -7.36 -6.46
CA GLY A 3 3.96 -6.85 -6.82
C GLY A 3 3.46 -5.81 -5.84
N ILE A 4 2.97 -4.68 -6.35
CA ILE A 4 2.45 -3.59 -5.53
C ILE A 4 1.02 -3.27 -5.99
N LEU A 5 0.10 -3.27 -5.02
CA LEU A 5 -1.29 -2.88 -5.25
C LEU A 5 -1.48 -1.44 -4.79
N VAL A 6 -1.96 -0.58 -5.69
CA VAL A 6 -2.28 0.82 -5.39
C VAL A 6 -3.79 1.00 -5.39
N VAL A 7 -4.36 1.32 -4.25
CA VAL A 7 -5.81 1.52 -4.07
C VAL A 7 -6.05 2.99 -3.80
N GLU A 8 -6.47 3.72 -4.82
CA GLU A 8 -6.66 5.17 -4.77
C GLU A 8 -7.69 5.58 -5.83
N ASP A 9 -8.71 6.33 -5.43
CA ASP A 9 -9.76 6.78 -6.35
C ASP A 9 -9.41 8.08 -7.09
N ASP A 10 -8.47 8.87 -6.59
CA ASP A 10 -7.98 10.03 -7.33
C ASP A 10 -7.14 9.56 -8.51
N GLU A 11 -7.67 9.77 -9.72
CA GLU A 11 -7.04 9.29 -10.94
C GLU A 11 -5.62 9.80 -11.15
N ASN A 12 -5.41 11.09 -10.92
CA ASN A 12 -4.10 11.70 -11.12
C ASN A 12 -3.07 11.18 -10.13
N LEU A 13 -3.47 11.06 -8.87
CA LEU A 13 -2.60 10.54 -7.83
C LEU A 13 -2.27 9.09 -8.08
N ASN A 14 -3.26 8.28 -8.43
CA ASN A 14 -3.09 6.86 -8.75
C ASN A 14 -2.10 6.69 -9.90
N ARG A 15 -2.27 7.46 -10.98
CA ARG A 15 -1.38 7.41 -12.14
C ARG A 15 0.05 7.79 -11.78
N GLY A 16 0.22 8.84 -10.97
CA GLY A 16 1.54 9.30 -10.55
C GLY A 16 2.28 8.24 -9.75
N ILE A 17 1.60 7.64 -8.79
CA ILE A 17 2.18 6.57 -7.98
C ILE A 17 2.51 5.36 -8.86
N THR A 18 1.56 4.93 -9.67
CA THR A 18 1.70 3.76 -10.54
C THR A 18 2.87 3.94 -11.53
N PHE A 19 2.95 5.09 -12.16
CA PHE A 19 4.03 5.39 -13.10
C PHE A 19 5.39 5.33 -12.42
N SER A 20 5.52 5.97 -11.27
CA SER A 20 6.79 6.01 -10.55
C SER A 20 7.25 4.64 -10.09
N LEU A 21 6.31 3.81 -9.64
CA LEU A 21 6.63 2.44 -9.20
C LEU A 21 7.01 1.54 -10.35
N LYS A 22 6.30 1.64 -11.48
CA LYS A 22 6.66 0.87 -12.68
C LYS A 22 8.04 1.25 -13.19
N LYS A 23 8.34 2.55 -13.18
CA LYS A 23 9.65 3.05 -13.59
C LYS A 23 10.76 2.50 -12.70
N SER A 24 10.46 2.24 -11.44
CA SER A 24 11.41 1.68 -10.48
C SER A 24 11.56 0.15 -10.58
N GLY A 25 10.82 -0.49 -11.48
CA GLY A 25 10.96 -1.93 -11.75
C GLY A 25 9.97 -2.83 -11.04
N TYR A 26 8.94 -2.27 -10.41
CA TYR A 26 7.91 -3.06 -9.73
C TYR A 26 6.77 -3.42 -10.68
N GLU A 27 6.12 -4.55 -10.41
CA GLU A 27 4.85 -4.90 -11.03
C GLU A 27 3.75 -4.20 -10.26
N VAL A 28 2.93 -3.39 -10.93
CA VAL A 28 1.95 -2.55 -10.26
C VAL A 28 0.53 -2.87 -10.72
N PHE A 29 -0.33 -3.09 -9.74
CA PHE A 29 -1.77 -3.28 -9.94
C PHE A 29 -2.48 -2.05 -9.40
N SER A 30 -3.39 -1.48 -10.17
CA SER A 30 -4.08 -0.25 -9.82
C SER A 30 -5.57 -0.52 -9.64
N ALA A 31 -6.12 -0.03 -8.53
CA ALA A 31 -7.54 -0.14 -8.24
C ALA A 31 -8.07 1.21 -7.73
N GLU A 32 -9.23 1.61 -8.22
CA GLU A 32 -9.91 2.83 -7.78
C GLU A 32 -11.00 2.57 -6.75
N SER A 33 -11.20 1.32 -6.36
CA SER A 33 -12.27 0.91 -5.44
C SER A 33 -11.87 -0.29 -4.61
N VAL A 34 -12.54 -0.49 -3.49
CA VAL A 34 -12.34 -1.66 -2.62
C VAL A 34 -12.66 -2.95 -3.37
N LYS A 35 -13.76 -2.95 -4.11
CA LYS A 35 -14.21 -4.12 -4.87
C LYS A 35 -13.14 -4.61 -5.86
N LYS A 36 -12.60 -3.68 -6.64
CA LYS A 36 -11.55 -4.01 -7.61
C LYS A 36 -10.26 -4.45 -6.92
N ALA A 37 -9.92 -3.79 -5.82
CA ALA A 37 -8.72 -4.13 -5.03
C ALA A 37 -8.79 -5.56 -4.49
N LYS A 38 -9.93 -5.97 -3.96
CA LYS A 38 -10.13 -7.33 -3.45
C LYS A 38 -9.96 -8.37 -4.55
N ARG A 39 -10.49 -8.09 -5.74
CA ARG A 39 -10.37 -8.98 -6.89
C ARG A 39 -8.91 -9.16 -7.28
N ILE A 40 -8.18 -8.03 -7.37
CA ILE A 40 -6.76 -8.06 -7.73
C ILE A 40 -5.96 -8.85 -6.70
N ALA A 41 -6.19 -8.60 -5.41
CA ALA A 41 -5.48 -9.28 -4.33
C ALA A 41 -5.72 -10.79 -4.35
N SER A 42 -6.93 -11.20 -4.73
CA SER A 42 -7.28 -12.63 -4.81
C SER A 42 -6.60 -13.35 -5.98
N ASP A 43 -6.31 -12.63 -7.06
CA ASP A 43 -5.78 -13.21 -8.29
C ASP A 43 -4.28 -13.03 -8.46
N ASN A 44 -3.63 -12.24 -7.62
CA ASN A 44 -2.22 -11.88 -7.80
C ASN A 44 -1.46 -11.94 -6.50
N ASN A 45 -0.13 -12.05 -6.61
CA ASN A 45 0.75 -11.98 -5.44
C ASN A 45 1.10 -10.51 -5.17
N VAL A 46 0.63 -9.99 -4.04
CA VAL A 46 0.83 -8.59 -3.66
C VAL A 46 1.78 -8.50 -2.47
N ASP A 47 2.96 -7.96 -2.69
CA ASP A 47 3.98 -7.79 -1.65
C ASP A 47 3.79 -6.51 -0.83
N VAL A 48 3.32 -5.46 -1.48
CA VAL A 48 3.06 -4.15 -0.85
C VAL A 48 1.69 -3.65 -1.28
N THR A 49 0.92 -3.16 -0.32
CA THR A 49 -0.39 -2.55 -0.57
C THR A 49 -0.35 -1.09 -0.12
N ILE A 50 -0.67 -0.18 -1.04
CA ILE A 50 -0.81 1.25 -0.76
C ILE A 50 -2.29 1.56 -0.85
N CYS A 51 -2.90 2.00 0.24
CA CYS A 51 -4.35 2.17 0.31
C CYS A 51 -4.76 3.51 0.90
N ASP A 52 -5.57 4.26 0.14
CA ASP A 52 -6.24 5.45 0.67
C ASP A 52 -7.32 4.98 1.66
N VAL A 53 -7.39 5.60 2.82
CA VAL A 53 -8.40 5.25 3.82
C VAL A 53 -9.80 5.73 3.44
N ASN A 54 -9.92 6.69 2.54
CA ASN A 54 -11.20 7.24 2.09
C ASN A 54 -11.48 6.83 0.64
N LEU A 55 -12.27 5.78 0.45
CA LEU A 55 -12.62 5.26 -0.87
C LEU A 55 -14.12 5.37 -1.14
N PRO A 56 -14.54 5.51 -2.42
CA PRO A 56 -15.94 5.79 -2.74
C PRO A 56 -16.92 4.66 -2.44
N ASP A 57 -16.49 3.39 -2.53
CA ASP A 57 -17.37 2.23 -2.37
C ASP A 57 -17.17 1.48 -1.06
N GLY A 58 -16.47 2.09 -0.11
CA GLY A 58 -16.28 1.46 1.16
C GLY A 58 -15.22 2.13 2.00
N ASN A 59 -15.03 1.60 3.20
CA ASN A 59 -14.04 2.10 4.13
C ASN A 59 -12.69 1.46 3.82
N GLY A 60 -11.69 2.28 3.51
CA GLY A 60 -10.34 1.80 3.26
C GLY A 60 -9.76 1.03 4.44
N LEU A 61 -10.13 1.40 5.68
CA LEU A 61 -9.69 0.71 6.87
C LEU A 61 -10.23 -0.72 6.95
N GLU A 62 -11.46 -0.94 6.50
CA GLU A 62 -12.03 -2.29 6.43
C GLU A 62 -11.29 -3.14 5.41
N PHE A 63 -10.90 -2.52 4.29
CA PHE A 63 -10.08 -3.20 3.30
C PHE A 63 -8.70 -3.57 3.89
N VAL A 64 -8.09 -2.67 4.66
CA VAL A 64 -6.81 -2.95 5.33
C VAL A 64 -6.94 -4.15 6.27
N ARG A 65 -8.00 -4.20 7.08
CA ARG A 65 -8.25 -5.35 7.95
C ARG A 65 -8.40 -6.64 7.16
N TRP A 66 -9.15 -6.58 6.07
CA TRP A 66 -9.36 -7.74 5.20
C TRP A 66 -8.03 -8.23 4.60
N MET A 67 -7.19 -7.31 4.13
CA MET A 67 -5.87 -7.66 3.61
C MET A 67 -5.01 -8.31 4.67
N ARG A 68 -4.97 -7.73 5.87
CA ARG A 68 -4.15 -8.26 6.96
C ARG A 68 -4.60 -9.63 7.40
N CYS A 69 -5.90 -9.90 7.40
CA CYS A 69 -6.44 -11.20 7.80
C CYS A 69 -6.17 -12.30 6.77
N ASN A 70 -6.04 -11.93 5.50
CA ASN A 70 -5.96 -12.91 4.41
C ASN A 70 -4.59 -13.02 3.76
N TYR A 71 -3.76 -11.98 3.86
CA TYR A 71 -2.48 -11.92 3.14
C TYR A 71 -1.37 -11.33 4.00
N ASN A 72 -0.14 -11.78 3.72
CA ASN A 72 1.05 -11.22 4.34
C ASN A 72 1.64 -10.18 3.38
N THR A 73 1.14 -8.95 3.45
CA THR A 73 1.58 -7.84 2.61
C THR A 73 2.00 -6.67 3.50
N TYR A 74 2.94 -5.85 3.03
CA TYR A 74 3.31 -4.63 3.73
C TYR A 74 2.31 -3.54 3.37
N ILE A 75 1.60 -3.01 4.36
CA ILE A 75 0.48 -2.10 4.10
C ILE A 75 0.85 -0.67 4.50
N ILE A 76 0.79 0.25 3.53
CA ILE A 76 0.97 1.68 3.73
C ILE A 76 -0.37 2.37 3.50
N CYS A 77 -0.87 3.08 4.51
CA CYS A 77 -2.11 3.86 4.38
C CYS A 77 -1.81 5.30 3.99
N LEU A 78 -2.63 5.84 3.09
CA LEU A 78 -2.61 7.25 2.71
C LEU A 78 -3.77 7.95 3.41
N THR A 79 -3.51 9.09 4.04
CA THR A 79 -4.54 9.82 4.78
C THR A 79 -4.34 11.34 4.65
N ALA A 80 -5.39 12.11 4.93
CA ALA A 80 -5.30 13.57 4.94
C ALA A 80 -4.44 14.04 6.12
N LEU A 81 -3.75 15.17 5.95
CA LEU A 81 -2.78 15.70 6.91
C LEU A 81 -3.36 15.91 8.31
N ASP A 82 -4.62 16.31 8.40
CA ASP A 82 -5.28 16.67 9.64
C ASP A 82 -6.13 15.53 10.25
N GLN A 83 -5.97 14.30 9.74
CA GLN A 83 -6.78 13.16 10.16
C GLN A 83 -5.99 12.22 11.08
N GLU A 84 -5.63 12.73 12.27
CA GLU A 84 -4.90 11.93 13.26
C GLU A 84 -5.63 10.65 13.64
N MET A 85 -6.96 10.72 13.80
CA MET A 85 -7.76 9.53 14.13
C MET A 85 -7.67 8.45 13.06
N ASP A 86 -7.57 8.85 11.80
CA ASP A 86 -7.41 7.89 10.71
C ASP A 86 -6.08 7.14 10.83
N GLN A 87 -5.03 7.80 11.31
CA GLN A 87 -3.73 7.16 11.54
C GLN A 87 -3.83 6.11 12.65
N VAL A 88 -4.43 6.46 13.77
CA VAL A 88 -4.63 5.53 14.89
C VAL A 88 -5.44 4.33 14.43
N MET A 89 -6.57 4.56 13.77
CA MET A 89 -7.44 3.49 13.30
C MET A 89 -6.78 2.63 12.23
N GLY A 90 -5.91 3.22 11.41
CA GLY A 90 -5.16 2.50 10.40
C GLY A 90 -4.19 1.50 11.01
N TYR A 91 -3.43 1.91 12.01
CA TYR A 91 -2.52 1.00 12.70
C TYR A 91 -3.30 -0.10 13.43
N GLU A 92 -4.42 0.23 14.06
CA GLU A 92 -5.29 -0.77 14.69
C GLU A 92 -5.86 -1.77 13.68
N ALA A 93 -6.13 -1.32 12.46
CA ALA A 93 -6.62 -2.19 11.39
C ALA A 93 -5.54 -3.13 10.85
N GLY A 94 -4.26 -2.82 11.07
CA GLY A 94 -3.15 -3.66 10.65
C GLY A 94 -2.20 -3.02 9.64
N ALA A 95 -2.25 -1.70 9.45
CA ALA A 95 -1.30 -1.00 8.61
C ALA A 95 0.09 -1.04 9.23
N ASP A 96 1.11 -1.15 8.38
CA ASP A 96 2.50 -1.16 8.82
C ASP A 96 3.10 0.24 8.82
N ASP A 97 2.57 1.15 8.00
CA ASP A 97 3.09 2.50 7.90
C ASP A 97 1.99 3.45 7.43
N TYR A 98 2.28 4.73 7.51
CA TYR A 98 1.37 5.81 7.21
C TYR A 98 2.06 6.90 6.42
N ILE A 99 1.34 7.48 5.46
CA ILE A 99 1.80 8.67 4.75
C ILE A 99 0.65 9.67 4.67
N THR A 100 0.88 10.90 5.11
CA THR A 100 -0.14 11.95 5.07
C THR A 100 -0.10 12.72 3.75
N LYS A 101 -1.27 13.04 3.22
CA LYS A 101 -1.41 13.86 2.02
C LYS A 101 -1.37 15.35 2.40
N PRO A 102 -0.72 16.22 1.62
CA PRO A 102 0.08 15.91 0.44
C PRO A 102 1.42 15.28 0.81
N PHE A 103 1.90 14.37 -0.03
CA PHE A 103 3.14 13.66 0.26
C PHE A 103 4.11 13.70 -0.92
N SER A 104 5.37 13.37 -0.65
CA SER A 104 6.40 13.25 -1.67
C SER A 104 6.42 11.82 -2.22
N LEU A 105 6.37 11.69 -3.54
CA LEU A 105 6.54 10.38 -4.19
C LEU A 105 7.90 9.78 -3.88
N SER A 106 8.93 10.63 -3.73
CA SER A 106 10.27 10.16 -3.36
C SER A 106 10.28 9.50 -1.99
N VAL A 107 9.56 10.05 -1.03
CA VAL A 107 9.44 9.45 0.31
C VAL A 107 8.73 8.12 0.24
N LEU A 108 7.65 8.03 -0.53
CA LEU A 108 6.92 6.78 -0.72
C LEU A 108 7.84 5.70 -1.32
N LEU A 109 8.58 6.05 -2.38
CA LEU A 109 9.51 5.12 -3.01
C LEU A 109 10.59 4.65 -2.05
N LEU A 110 11.14 5.55 -1.25
CA LEU A 110 12.18 5.19 -0.27
C LEU A 110 11.64 4.24 0.80
N LYS A 111 10.40 4.44 1.24
CA LYS A 111 9.78 3.52 2.21
C LYS A 111 9.61 2.11 1.63
N ILE A 112 9.21 2.02 0.38
CA ILE A 112 9.03 0.75 -0.31
C ILE A 112 10.38 0.06 -0.51
N GLU A 113 11.39 0.79 -0.98
CA GLU A 113 12.73 0.26 -1.15
C GLU A 113 13.31 -0.23 0.17
N ALA A 114 13.12 0.56 1.24
CA ALA A 114 13.59 0.18 2.57
C ALA A 114 12.93 -1.11 3.05
N HIS A 115 11.64 -1.28 2.77
CA HIS A 115 10.93 -2.51 3.14
C HIS A 115 11.54 -3.73 2.44
N PHE A 116 11.75 -3.65 1.14
CA PHE A 116 12.31 -4.78 0.39
C PHE A 116 13.76 -5.06 0.78
N ARG A 117 14.54 -4.03 1.06
CA ARG A 117 15.91 -4.19 1.54
C ARG A 117 15.95 -4.92 2.89
N ARG A 118 15.13 -4.52 3.85
CA ARG A 118 15.05 -5.17 5.16
C ARG A 118 14.63 -6.63 5.03
N ARG A 119 13.68 -6.90 4.14
CA ARG A 119 13.21 -8.25 3.87
C ARG A 119 14.33 -9.13 3.30
N GLN A 120 15.13 -8.60 2.39
CA GLN A 120 16.27 -9.29 1.82
C GLN A 120 17.35 -9.55 2.85
N GLU A 121 17.70 -8.56 3.66
CA GLU A 121 18.69 -8.69 4.74
C GLU A 121 18.26 -9.77 5.74
N LYS A 122 17.00 -9.79 6.11
CA LYS A 122 16.45 -10.79 7.03
C LYS A 122 16.54 -12.20 6.44
N THR A 123 16.28 -12.33 5.14
CA THR A 123 16.38 -13.62 4.44
C THR A 123 17.83 -14.10 4.41
N GLU A 124 18.77 -13.22 4.10
CA GLU A 124 20.20 -13.55 4.07
C GLU A 124 20.70 -13.95 5.45
N ALA A 125 20.31 -13.20 6.49
CA ALA A 125 20.67 -13.54 7.87
C ALA A 125 20.10 -14.89 8.27
N GLY A 126 18.92 -15.23 7.81
CA GLY A 126 18.27 -16.51 8.09
C GLY A 126 18.95 -17.71 7.44
N LYS A 127 19.79 -17.48 6.43
CA LYS A 127 20.55 -18.54 5.75
C LYS A 127 21.85 -18.88 6.46
N MET A 128 22.26 -18.04 7.37
CA MET A 128 23.49 -18.24 8.14
C MET A 128 23.19 -18.90 9.48
#